data_f6a53ee56af729ee7aca0ab542430bf3
#
_entry.id   f6a53ee56af729ee7aca0ab542430bf3
#
_cell.length_a   1.000
_cell.length_b   1.000
_cell.length_c   1.000
_cell.angle_alpha   90.00
_cell.angle_beta   90.00
_cell.angle_gamma   90.00
#
_symmetry.space_group_name_H-M   'P 1'
#
loop_
_entity.id
_entity.type
_entity.pdbx_description
1 polymer ?
#
loop_
_entity_poly.entity_id
_entity_poly.type
_entity_poly.pdbx_seq_one_letter_code
_entity_poly.pdbx_strand_id
1 'polypeptide(L)'
;MNDAQFDLLDELYFVTPFRTLLEKTRLPAPVLQEQLRELLEQDLIRSFWPDPDTELAYETTSFGAIGRDAFYLASKEGLLQHNTR
;
A
#
# COMPACT_ATOMS: atom_id res chain seq x y z
N MET A 1 -8.67 7.27 -8.63
CA MET A 1 -8.56 6.17 -7.63
C MET A 1 -9.81 5.31 -7.73
N ASN A 2 -9.64 3.98 -7.83
CA ASN A 2 -10.78 3.06 -7.94
C ASN A 2 -11.27 2.62 -6.55
N ASP A 3 -12.38 1.87 -6.52
CA ASP A 3 -12.96 1.44 -5.25
C ASP A 3 -12.03 0.55 -4.43
N ALA A 4 -11.28 -0.34 -5.09
CA ALA A 4 -10.33 -1.19 -4.38
C ALA A 4 -9.22 -0.36 -3.72
N GLN A 5 -8.74 0.66 -4.40
CA GLN A 5 -7.71 1.55 -3.85
C GLN A 5 -8.27 2.39 -2.71
N PHE A 6 -9.50 2.85 -2.84
CA PHE A 6 -10.17 3.59 -1.77
C PHE A 6 -10.29 2.72 -0.52
N ASP A 7 -10.72 1.47 -0.69
CA ASP A 7 -10.83 0.53 0.43
C ASP A 7 -9.46 0.22 1.05
N LEU A 8 -8.42 0.12 0.21
CA LEU A 8 -7.06 -0.07 0.72
C LEU A 8 -6.61 1.09 1.58
N LEU A 9 -6.85 2.32 1.15
CA LEU A 9 -6.48 3.49 1.94
C LEU A 9 -7.19 3.51 3.28
N ASP A 10 -8.42 3.00 3.33
CA ASP A 10 -9.18 2.88 4.58
C ASP A 10 -8.45 1.97 5.59
N GLU A 11 -7.73 0.97 5.10
CA GLU A 11 -6.97 0.05 5.95
C GLU A 11 -5.56 0.56 6.27
N LEU A 12 -5.11 1.64 5.65
CA LEU A 12 -3.74 2.11 5.74
C LEU A 12 -3.55 3.37 6.59
N TYR A 13 -4.48 3.64 7.50
CA TYR A 13 -4.31 4.70 8.49
C TYR A 13 -3.19 4.37 9.47
N PHE A 14 -2.85 3.09 9.61
CA PHE A 14 -1.72 2.59 10.39
C PHE A 14 -0.84 1.73 9.51
N VAL A 15 0.44 1.62 9.88
CA VAL A 15 1.37 0.75 9.16
C VAL A 15 0.85 -0.69 9.19
N THR A 16 0.67 -1.28 8.02
CA THR A 16 0.02 -2.59 7.88
C THR A 16 0.84 -3.49 6.95
N PRO A 17 1.15 -4.73 7.36
CA PRO A 17 1.87 -5.66 6.49
C PRO A 17 0.98 -6.18 5.37
N PHE A 18 1.62 -6.55 4.27
CA PHE A 18 0.93 -7.09 3.09
C PHE A 18 -0.02 -8.23 3.45
N ARG A 19 0.43 -9.15 4.32
CA ARG A 19 -0.38 -10.29 4.73
C ARG A 19 -1.72 -9.87 5.35
N THR A 20 -1.68 -8.84 6.20
CA THR A 20 -2.91 -8.33 6.81
C THR A 20 -3.83 -7.72 5.77
N LEU A 21 -3.26 -7.03 4.77
CA LEU A 21 -4.07 -6.48 3.69
C LEU A 21 -4.73 -7.58 2.86
N LEU A 22 -4.04 -8.70 2.64
CA LEU A 22 -4.64 -9.86 1.97
C LEU A 22 -5.87 -10.36 2.73
N GLU A 23 -5.74 -10.48 4.05
CA GLU A 23 -6.83 -10.98 4.89
C GLU A 23 -8.02 -10.02 4.87
N LYS A 24 -7.76 -8.72 4.93
CA LYS A 24 -8.81 -7.72 5.04
C LYS A 24 -9.51 -7.43 3.72
N THR A 25 -8.75 -7.37 2.63
CA THR A 25 -9.33 -7.05 1.33
C THR A 25 -9.86 -8.26 0.59
N ARG A 26 -9.34 -9.46 0.92
CA ARG A 26 -9.64 -10.71 0.24
C ARG A 26 -9.31 -10.69 -1.25
N LEU A 27 -8.46 -9.77 -1.67
CA LEU A 27 -7.98 -9.72 -3.04
C LEU A 27 -6.94 -10.80 -3.27
N PRO A 28 -6.87 -11.38 -4.47
CA PRO A 28 -5.73 -12.24 -4.82
C PRO A 28 -4.41 -11.47 -4.69
N ALA A 29 -3.34 -12.13 -4.26
CA ALA A 29 -2.06 -11.47 -4.04
C ALA A 29 -1.57 -10.67 -5.25
N PRO A 30 -1.64 -11.19 -6.49
CA PRO A 30 -1.20 -10.39 -7.64
C PRO A 30 -2.04 -9.12 -7.84
N VAL A 31 -3.34 -9.19 -7.56
CA VAL A 31 -4.23 -8.04 -7.69
C VAL A 31 -3.90 -7.01 -6.62
N LEU A 32 -3.75 -7.44 -5.37
CA LEU A 32 -3.39 -6.54 -4.28
C LEU A 32 -2.04 -5.87 -4.56
N GLN A 33 -1.05 -6.64 -5.01
CA GLN A 33 0.26 -6.08 -5.32
C GLN A 33 0.17 -5.01 -6.40
N GLU A 34 -0.64 -5.22 -7.42
CA GLU A 34 -0.83 -4.26 -8.50
C GLU A 34 -1.50 -2.98 -8.00
N GLN A 35 -2.51 -3.10 -7.13
CA GLN A 35 -3.17 -1.92 -6.57
C GLN A 35 -2.20 -1.11 -5.70
N LEU A 36 -1.39 -1.79 -4.91
CA LEU A 36 -0.37 -1.12 -4.10
C LEU A 36 0.67 -0.42 -4.97
N ARG A 37 1.09 -1.06 -6.08
CA ARG A 37 2.03 -0.46 -7.02
C ARG A 37 1.49 0.85 -7.57
N GLU A 38 0.24 0.86 -8.01
CA GLU A 38 -0.36 2.08 -8.56
C GLU A 38 -0.44 3.19 -7.51
N LEU A 39 -0.78 2.84 -6.27
CA LEU A 39 -0.84 3.83 -5.20
C LEU A 39 0.56 4.37 -4.84
N LEU A 40 1.57 3.52 -4.85
CA LEU A 40 2.95 3.95 -4.62
C LEU A 40 3.42 4.90 -5.73
N GLU A 41 3.10 4.60 -6.99
CA GLU A 41 3.50 5.44 -8.11
C GLU A 41 2.84 6.81 -8.08
N GLN A 42 1.69 6.93 -7.44
CA GLN A 42 0.99 8.20 -7.28
C GLN A 42 1.33 8.91 -5.97
N ASP A 43 2.25 8.37 -5.20
CA ASP A 43 2.64 8.89 -3.87
C ASP A 43 1.46 8.96 -2.89
N LEU A 44 0.49 8.09 -3.05
CA LEU A 44 -0.67 8.03 -2.15
C LEU A 44 -0.43 7.12 -0.95
N ILE A 45 0.56 6.24 -1.03
CA ILE A 45 0.99 5.41 0.09
C ILE A 45 2.51 5.38 0.15
N ARG A 46 3.04 4.93 1.30
CA ARG A 46 4.46 4.71 1.52
C ARG A 46 4.68 3.25 1.87
N SER A 47 5.86 2.75 1.55
CA SER A 47 6.23 1.37 1.88
C SER A 47 7.42 1.35 2.85
N PHE A 48 7.50 0.29 3.65
CA PHE A 48 8.53 0.11 4.66
C PHE A 48 9.04 -1.32 4.62
N TRP A 49 10.35 -1.48 4.73
CA TRP A 49 10.98 -2.79 4.73
C TRP A 49 12.46 -2.61 5.14
N PRO A 50 13.08 -3.53 5.88
CA PRO A 50 12.56 -4.85 6.33
C PRO A 50 11.68 -4.79 7.57
N ASP A 51 11.50 -3.64 8.15
CA ASP A 51 10.66 -3.46 9.35
C ASP A 51 9.76 -2.24 9.17
N PRO A 52 8.73 -2.07 10.02
CA PRO A 52 7.77 -0.98 9.85
C PRO A 52 8.32 0.42 10.11
N ASP A 53 9.55 0.53 10.61
CA ASP A 53 10.15 1.83 10.91
C ASP A 53 11.12 2.29 9.82
N THR A 54 11.45 1.44 8.85
CA THR A 54 12.41 1.74 7.80
C THR A 54 11.69 2.01 6.49
N GLU A 55 11.56 3.29 6.15
CA GLU A 55 10.90 3.66 4.89
C GLU A 55 11.74 3.26 3.69
N LEU A 56 11.07 2.70 2.68
CA LEU A 56 11.71 2.25 1.45
C LEU A 56 11.20 3.10 0.28
N ALA A 57 12.11 3.73 -0.46
CA ALA A 57 11.72 4.45 -1.67
C ALA A 57 11.19 3.46 -2.71
N TYR A 58 10.10 3.83 -3.38
CA TYR A 58 9.52 2.96 -4.39
C TYR A 58 10.45 2.81 -5.59
N GLU A 59 10.72 1.56 -5.95
CA GLU A 59 11.40 1.19 -7.18
C GLU A 59 10.72 -0.06 -7.72
N THR A 60 10.48 -0.10 -9.02
CA THR A 60 9.75 -1.20 -9.64
C THR A 60 10.41 -2.56 -9.35
N THR A 61 11.74 -2.62 -9.47
CA THR A 61 12.47 -3.87 -9.25
C THR A 61 12.38 -4.33 -7.80
N SER A 62 12.62 -3.43 -6.85
CA SER A 62 12.55 -3.76 -5.43
C SER A 62 11.14 -4.17 -5.04
N PHE A 63 10.13 -3.46 -5.53
CA PHE A 63 8.75 -3.77 -5.22
C PHE A 63 8.37 -5.17 -5.73
N GLY A 64 8.82 -5.54 -6.92
CA GLY A 64 8.59 -6.88 -7.45
C GLY A 64 9.19 -7.97 -6.58
N ALA A 65 10.34 -7.70 -5.95
CA ALA A 65 11.04 -8.67 -5.12
C ALA A 65 10.48 -8.75 -3.69
N ILE A 66 10.13 -7.63 -3.07
CA ILE A 66 9.80 -7.58 -1.65
C ILE A 66 8.40 -7.03 -1.33
N GLY A 67 7.61 -6.68 -2.35
CA GLY A 67 6.31 -6.06 -2.15
C GLY A 67 5.37 -6.86 -1.26
N ARG A 68 5.47 -8.19 -1.29
CA ARG A 68 4.62 -9.07 -0.47
C ARG A 68 5.11 -9.24 0.95
N ASP A 69 6.32 -8.74 1.25
CA ASP A 69 6.91 -8.80 2.59
C ASP A 69 6.96 -7.43 3.24
N ALA A 70 6.61 -6.39 2.52
CA ALA A 70 6.72 -5.02 3.00
C ALA A 70 5.50 -4.61 3.83
N PHE A 71 5.65 -3.47 4.49
CA PHE A 71 4.59 -2.81 5.26
C PHE A 71 4.18 -1.56 4.51
N TYR A 72 2.93 -1.14 4.68
CA TYR A 72 2.36 -0.01 3.93
C TYR A 72 1.63 0.95 4.86
N LEU A 73 1.59 2.22 4.47
CA LEU A 73 0.93 3.29 5.22
C LEU A 73 0.45 4.33 4.23
N ALA A 74 -0.76 4.86 4.42
CA ALA A 74 -1.23 5.96 3.59
C ALA A 74 -0.34 7.18 3.80
N SER A 75 0.00 7.87 2.71
CA SER A 75 0.70 9.14 2.79
C SER A 75 -0.29 10.24 3.17
N LYS A 76 0.24 11.44 3.47
CA LYS A 76 -0.60 12.59 3.73
C LYS A 76 -1.54 12.85 2.55
N GLU A 77 -1.01 12.80 1.34
CA GLU A 77 -1.81 12.99 0.12
C GLU A 77 -2.88 11.90 -0.02
N GLY A 78 -2.52 10.65 0.28
CA GLY A 78 -3.48 9.55 0.23
C GLY A 78 -4.63 9.76 1.20
N LEU A 79 -4.34 10.21 2.42
CA LEU A 79 -5.38 10.48 3.41
C LEU A 79 -6.27 11.64 2.97
N LEU A 80 -5.68 12.68 2.37
CA LEU A 80 -6.46 13.80 1.87
C LEU A 80 -7.43 13.36 0.77
N GLN A 81 -6.95 12.56 -0.19
CA GLN A 81 -7.81 12.06 -1.27
C GLN A 81 -8.89 11.12 -0.75
N HIS A 82 -8.57 10.28 0.22
CA HIS A 82 -9.54 9.38 0.85
C HIS A 82 -10.67 10.17 1.51
N ASN A 83 -10.33 11.27 2.17
CA ASN A 83 -11.30 12.07 2.92
C ASN A 83 -12.11 13.05 2.06
N THR A 84 -11.74 13.23 0.80
CA THR A 84 -12.46 14.15 -0.10
C THR A 84 -13.39 13.44 -1.07
N ARG A 85 -13.47 12.13 -1.02
CA ARG A 85 -14.32 11.36 -1.91
C ARG A 85 -15.82 11.50 -1.60
#